data_d09d4eae461f6611c8d30bbe1a0311d7
#
_entry.id   d09d4eae461f6611c8d30bbe1a0311d7
#
_cell.length_a   1.000
_cell.length_b   1.000
_cell.length_c   1.000
_cell.angle_alpha   90.00
_cell.angle_beta   90.00
_cell.angle_gamma   90.00
#
_symmetry.space_group_name_H-M   'P 1'
#
loop_
_entity.id
_entity.type
_entity.pdbx_description
1 polymer ?
#
loop_
_entity_poly.entity_id
_entity_poly.type
_entity_poly.pdbx_seq_one_letter_code
_entity_poly.pdbx_strand_id
1 'polypeptide(L)'
;IFDNNSRGSIQKIKNFKKKIKFIKGDIRNKQSLNKALKNTDAVIHLAYVNGTKYFYSKPVLVLDIAIKGILNVIEGCIKNKIKELYLASSSEVYQTPNKIPTDENEPLKIPNIFNPRYSYGGGKILTELMGVHYGKKYFKKLIIFRPHNVYGPNMGSEHVIPQFINRFKSLKGKNFKIQGSGNEIRSFIYIKDFLSAFNLIL
;
A
#
# COMPACT_ATOMS: atom_id res chain seq x y z
N ILE A 1 -8.53 0.61 13.97
CA ILE A 1 -8.43 0.79 12.51
C ILE A 1 -8.83 2.22 12.19
N PHE A 2 -7.99 2.95 11.44
CA PHE A 2 -8.26 4.29 10.92
C PHE A 2 -8.32 4.23 9.39
N ASP A 3 -9.48 4.52 8.78
CA ASP A 3 -9.71 4.40 7.34
C ASP A 3 -10.83 5.36 6.88
N ASN A 4 -10.73 5.88 5.68
CA ASN A 4 -11.76 6.78 5.12
C ASN A 4 -12.84 6.05 4.32
N ASN A 5 -12.74 4.72 4.20
CA ASN A 5 -13.63 3.85 3.41
C ASN A 5 -13.71 4.21 1.90
N SER A 6 -12.69 4.89 1.36
CA SER A 6 -12.68 5.25 -0.07
C SER A 6 -12.53 4.04 -0.98
N ARG A 7 -11.93 2.95 -0.51
CA ARG A 7 -11.72 1.70 -1.25
C ARG A 7 -12.15 0.45 -0.49
N GLY A 8 -12.02 0.48 0.82
CA GLY A 8 -12.44 -0.59 1.72
C GLY A 8 -13.90 -0.46 2.15
N SER A 9 -14.34 -1.43 2.94
CA SER A 9 -15.62 -1.38 3.63
C SER A 9 -15.52 -2.06 4.98
N ILE A 10 -15.95 -1.37 6.02
CA ILE A 10 -16.06 -1.92 7.37
C ILE A 10 -16.94 -3.18 7.43
N GLN A 11 -17.85 -3.35 6.47
CA GLN A 11 -18.70 -4.54 6.39
C GLN A 11 -17.90 -5.82 6.15
N LYS A 12 -16.75 -5.74 5.48
CA LYS A 12 -15.87 -6.90 5.25
C LYS A 12 -15.28 -7.47 6.54
N ILE A 13 -15.22 -6.66 7.59
CA ILE A 13 -14.67 -7.04 8.91
C ILE A 13 -15.73 -7.03 10.02
N LYS A 14 -17.02 -7.10 9.65
CA LYS A 14 -18.14 -7.08 10.60
C LYS A 14 -18.03 -8.14 11.71
N ASN A 15 -17.47 -9.31 11.39
CA ASN A 15 -17.29 -10.40 12.35
C ASN A 15 -16.28 -10.08 13.45
N PHE A 16 -15.43 -9.07 13.26
CA PHE A 16 -14.42 -8.63 14.22
C PHE A 16 -14.82 -7.36 14.99
N LYS A 17 -16.04 -6.83 14.80
CA LYS A 17 -16.49 -5.57 15.42
C LYS A 17 -16.24 -5.47 16.92
N LYS A 18 -16.40 -6.58 17.65
CA LYS A 18 -16.16 -6.62 19.12
C LYS A 18 -14.68 -6.55 19.49
N LYS A 19 -13.77 -6.85 18.56
CA LYS A 19 -12.31 -6.89 18.78
C LYS A 19 -11.57 -5.68 18.22
N ILE A 20 -12.26 -4.81 17.48
CA ILE A 20 -11.63 -3.68 16.79
C ILE A 20 -12.38 -2.38 17.08
N LYS A 21 -11.63 -1.30 17.24
CA LYS A 21 -12.16 0.06 17.22
C LYS A 21 -11.96 0.64 15.83
N PHE A 22 -13.03 1.00 15.15
CA PHE A 22 -12.99 1.65 13.85
C PHE A 22 -13.20 3.16 14.00
N ILE A 23 -12.31 3.93 13.41
CA ILE A 23 -12.37 5.40 13.37
C ILE A 23 -12.35 5.79 11.89
N LYS A 24 -13.45 6.41 11.41
CA LYS A 24 -13.51 6.94 10.06
C LYS A 24 -12.71 8.24 9.98
N GLY A 25 -11.71 8.28 9.08
CA GLY A 25 -10.90 9.47 8.88
C GLY A 25 -9.92 9.32 7.73
N ASP A 26 -9.34 10.43 7.32
CA ASP A 26 -8.33 10.50 6.25
C ASP A 26 -6.97 10.84 6.86
N ILE A 27 -5.92 10.13 6.47
CA ILE A 27 -4.55 10.34 6.97
C ILE A 27 -4.00 11.74 6.65
N ARG A 28 -4.59 12.43 5.67
CA ARG A 28 -4.26 13.82 5.36
C ARG A 28 -4.83 14.81 6.39
N ASN A 29 -5.81 14.39 7.19
CA ASN A 29 -6.34 15.21 8.27
C ASN A 29 -5.53 14.94 9.55
N LYS A 30 -4.56 15.84 9.81
CA LYS A 30 -3.64 15.74 10.95
C LYS A 30 -4.36 15.68 12.31
N GLN A 31 -5.46 16.42 12.48
CA GLN A 31 -6.17 16.47 13.77
C GLN A 31 -6.88 15.15 14.07
N SER A 32 -7.63 14.61 13.09
CA SER A 32 -8.35 13.34 13.26
C SER A 32 -7.40 12.17 13.45
N LEU A 33 -6.29 12.15 12.69
CA LEU A 33 -5.25 11.13 12.81
C LEU A 33 -4.60 11.19 14.20
N ASN A 34 -4.19 12.37 14.68
CA ASN A 34 -3.61 12.52 16.02
C ASN A 34 -4.55 12.04 17.14
N LYS A 35 -5.87 12.27 17.01
CA LYS A 35 -6.84 11.73 17.97
C LYS A 35 -6.90 10.21 17.93
N ALA A 36 -6.80 9.61 16.73
CA ALA A 36 -6.84 8.16 16.57
C ALA A 36 -5.57 7.46 17.08
N LEU A 37 -4.43 8.15 17.07
CA LEU A 37 -3.14 7.63 17.51
C LEU A 37 -2.93 7.66 19.04
N LYS A 38 -3.84 8.27 19.81
CA LYS A 38 -3.74 8.27 21.27
C LYS A 38 -3.82 6.84 21.83
N ASN A 39 -2.94 6.53 22.78
CA ASN A 39 -2.86 5.21 23.45
C ASN A 39 -2.64 4.07 22.45
N THR A 40 -1.80 4.29 21.46
CA THR A 40 -1.39 3.30 20.45
C THR A 40 0.08 2.97 20.65
N ASP A 41 0.44 1.69 20.68
CA ASP A 41 1.82 1.22 20.87
C ASP A 41 2.57 1.11 19.56
N ALA A 42 1.89 0.65 18.51
CA ALA A 42 2.44 0.41 17.19
C ALA A 42 1.50 0.89 16.07
N VAL A 43 2.07 1.31 14.95
CA VAL A 43 1.31 1.70 13.75
C VAL A 43 1.72 0.87 12.56
N ILE A 44 0.75 0.25 11.90
CA ILE A 44 0.91 -0.41 10.61
C ILE A 44 0.28 0.50 9.56
N HIS A 45 1.12 1.20 8.79
CA HIS A 45 0.67 2.15 7.77
C HIS A 45 0.45 1.46 6.42
N LEU A 46 -0.81 1.09 6.15
CA LEU A 46 -1.25 0.47 4.89
C LEU A 46 -2.07 1.45 4.02
N ALA A 47 -2.49 2.59 4.58
CA ALA A 47 -3.39 3.51 3.91
C ALA A 47 -2.71 4.16 2.69
N TYR A 48 -3.23 3.87 1.51
CA TYR A 48 -2.75 4.42 0.25
C TYR A 48 -3.80 4.26 -0.86
N VAL A 49 -3.64 4.99 -1.97
CA VAL A 49 -4.45 4.78 -3.17
C VAL A 49 -3.64 3.94 -4.16
N ASN A 50 -4.08 2.70 -4.36
CA ASN A 50 -3.49 1.75 -5.29
C ASN A 50 -4.46 1.45 -6.44
N GLY A 51 -3.92 1.10 -7.60
CA GLY A 51 -4.64 0.72 -8.81
C GLY A 51 -4.28 1.62 -10.00
N THR A 52 -3.86 0.99 -11.09
CA THR A 52 -3.34 1.65 -12.29
C THR A 52 -4.27 2.75 -12.81
N LYS A 53 -5.60 2.54 -12.77
CA LYS A 53 -6.59 3.55 -13.15
C LYS A 53 -6.40 4.87 -12.40
N TYR A 54 -6.14 4.81 -11.09
CA TYR A 54 -5.96 6.01 -10.26
C TYR A 54 -4.66 6.72 -10.56
N PHE A 55 -3.60 5.99 -10.92
CA PHE A 55 -2.31 6.60 -11.24
C PHE A 55 -2.43 7.55 -12.44
N TYR A 56 -3.21 7.15 -13.45
CA TYR A 56 -3.46 7.97 -14.63
C TYR A 56 -4.55 9.02 -14.44
N SER A 57 -5.66 8.68 -13.78
CA SER A 57 -6.81 9.58 -13.67
C SER A 57 -6.71 10.58 -12.53
N LYS A 58 -5.93 10.27 -11.48
CA LYS A 58 -5.84 11.08 -10.24
C LYS A 58 -4.41 11.09 -9.65
N PRO A 59 -3.36 11.39 -10.47
CA PRO A 59 -1.98 11.35 -9.97
C PRO A 59 -1.73 12.32 -8.81
N VAL A 60 -2.37 13.49 -8.84
CA VAL A 60 -2.29 14.49 -7.76
C VAL A 60 -2.81 13.91 -6.45
N LEU A 61 -3.94 13.19 -6.46
CA LEU A 61 -4.47 12.53 -5.27
C LEU A 61 -3.48 11.48 -4.73
N VAL A 62 -2.87 10.70 -5.61
CA VAL A 62 -1.87 9.68 -5.23
C VAL A 62 -0.69 10.33 -4.53
N LEU A 63 -0.15 11.42 -5.09
CA LEU A 63 0.96 12.18 -4.50
C LEU A 63 0.56 12.91 -3.22
N ASP A 64 -0.63 13.49 -3.15
CA ASP A 64 -1.13 14.18 -1.95
C ASP A 64 -1.24 13.23 -0.76
N ILE A 65 -1.73 12.02 -0.99
CA ILE A 65 -1.77 10.96 0.04
C ILE A 65 -0.35 10.49 0.39
N ALA A 66 0.52 10.33 -0.61
CA ALA A 66 1.90 9.92 -0.41
C ALA A 66 2.67 10.91 0.48
N ILE A 67 2.52 12.20 0.22
CA ILE A 67 3.30 13.25 0.89
C ILE A 67 2.66 13.62 2.22
N LYS A 68 1.42 14.13 2.20
CA LYS A 68 0.74 14.59 3.41
C LYS A 68 0.40 13.44 4.34
N GLY A 69 0.01 12.29 3.77
CA GLY A 69 -0.36 11.12 4.57
C GLY A 69 0.81 10.59 5.37
N ILE A 70 1.95 10.31 4.74
CA ILE A 70 3.12 9.77 5.46
C ILE A 70 3.68 10.78 6.46
N LEU A 71 3.74 12.06 6.09
CA LEU A 71 4.21 13.10 7.01
C LEU A 71 3.35 13.16 8.28
N ASN A 72 2.03 13.20 8.13
CA ASN A 72 1.11 13.22 9.25
C ASN A 72 1.20 11.94 10.11
N VAL A 73 1.40 10.78 9.49
CA VAL A 73 1.55 9.50 10.21
C VAL A 73 2.83 9.54 11.06
N ILE A 74 3.97 9.91 10.48
CA ILE A 74 5.25 9.97 11.20
C ILE A 74 5.19 11.00 12.33
N GLU A 75 4.77 12.23 12.05
CA GLU A 75 4.64 13.30 13.06
C GLU A 75 3.64 12.93 14.15
N GLY A 76 2.53 12.29 13.77
CA GLY A 76 1.54 11.80 14.71
C GLY A 76 2.08 10.71 15.63
N CYS A 77 2.85 9.77 15.09
CA CYS A 77 3.52 8.74 15.87
C CYS A 77 4.53 9.35 16.86
N ILE A 78 5.36 10.29 16.39
CA ILE A 78 6.36 10.99 17.23
C ILE A 78 5.65 11.73 18.36
N LYS A 79 4.61 12.53 18.04
CA LYS A 79 3.84 13.31 19.03
C LYS A 79 3.20 12.42 20.10
N ASN A 80 2.69 11.26 19.71
CA ASN A 80 2.05 10.31 20.64
C ASN A 80 3.04 9.31 21.25
N LYS A 81 4.37 9.48 21.03
CA LYS A 81 5.45 8.65 21.58
C LYS A 81 5.34 7.16 21.20
N ILE A 82 4.76 6.88 20.04
CA ILE A 82 4.63 5.52 19.49
C ILE A 82 6.04 5.02 19.15
N LYS A 83 6.34 3.77 19.51
CA LYS A 83 7.70 3.22 19.39
C LYS A 83 7.91 2.32 18.19
N GLU A 84 6.84 1.83 17.60
CA GLU A 84 6.90 0.89 16.49
C GLU A 84 6.11 1.39 15.29
N LEU A 85 6.79 1.42 14.13
CA LEU A 85 6.18 1.85 12.87
C LEU A 85 6.50 0.83 11.77
N TYR A 86 5.45 0.32 11.14
CA TYR A 86 5.53 -0.60 10.01
C TYR A 86 5.00 0.10 8.76
N LEU A 87 5.84 0.29 7.75
CA LEU A 87 5.51 1.01 6.53
C LEU A 87 5.36 0.06 5.34
N ALA A 88 4.17 0.00 4.78
CA ALA A 88 3.96 -0.69 3.53
C ALA A 88 4.49 0.14 2.36
N SER A 89 5.61 -0.27 1.81
CA SER A 89 6.11 0.12 0.49
C SER A 89 5.49 -0.76 -0.59
N SER A 90 6.19 -1.04 -1.66
CA SER A 90 5.75 -1.90 -2.76
C SER A 90 6.94 -2.34 -3.60
N SER A 91 6.86 -3.50 -4.25
CA SER A 91 7.80 -3.89 -5.30
C SER A 91 7.83 -2.93 -6.50
N GLU A 92 6.81 -2.08 -6.67
CA GLU A 92 6.78 -1.03 -7.69
C GLU A 92 7.90 0.02 -7.53
N VAL A 93 8.60 0.07 -6.40
CA VAL A 93 9.75 0.97 -6.21
C VAL A 93 10.97 0.55 -7.04
N TYR A 94 11.06 -0.72 -7.39
CA TYR A 94 12.16 -1.25 -8.23
C TYR A 94 11.95 -0.98 -9.71
N GLN A 95 10.71 -0.82 -10.16
CA GLN A 95 10.32 -0.72 -11.58
C GLN A 95 10.86 -1.89 -12.41
N THR A 96 11.86 -1.65 -13.24
CA THR A 96 12.59 -2.68 -13.97
C THR A 96 13.93 -2.92 -13.25
N PRO A 97 14.03 -3.94 -12.40
CA PRO A 97 15.26 -4.24 -11.68
C PRO A 97 16.36 -4.75 -12.64
N ASN A 98 17.61 -4.57 -12.25
CA ASN A 98 18.74 -5.07 -13.03
C ASN A 98 18.97 -6.57 -12.79
N LYS A 99 18.51 -7.08 -11.63
CA LYS A 99 18.72 -8.45 -11.20
C LYS A 99 17.40 -9.13 -10.81
N ILE A 100 17.25 -10.37 -11.25
CA ILE A 100 16.13 -11.25 -10.89
C ILE A 100 16.71 -12.59 -10.40
N PRO A 101 16.37 -13.05 -9.19
CA PRO A 101 15.53 -12.43 -8.16
C PRO A 101 16.10 -11.10 -7.66
N THR A 102 15.17 -10.15 -7.33
CA THR A 102 15.50 -8.81 -6.87
C THR A 102 15.66 -8.79 -5.36
N ASP A 103 16.80 -8.33 -4.87
CA ASP A 103 17.04 -8.13 -3.44
C ASP A 103 16.78 -6.67 -3.01
N GLU A 104 16.87 -6.41 -1.69
CA GLU A 104 16.55 -5.11 -1.11
C GLU A 104 17.58 -4.02 -1.43
N ASN A 105 18.76 -4.38 -1.93
CA ASN A 105 19.84 -3.43 -2.30
C ASN A 105 19.68 -2.90 -3.73
N GLU A 106 18.74 -3.47 -4.51
CA GLU A 106 18.47 -2.98 -5.87
C GLU A 106 18.07 -1.51 -5.84
N PRO A 107 18.63 -0.65 -6.71
CA PRO A 107 18.28 0.76 -6.78
C PRO A 107 16.79 1.01 -7.04
N LEU A 108 16.22 1.96 -6.29
CA LEU A 108 14.84 2.39 -6.49
C LEU A 108 14.78 3.41 -7.63
N LYS A 109 13.79 3.28 -8.52
CA LYS A 109 13.78 4.03 -9.80
C LYS A 109 12.46 4.75 -10.06
N ILE A 110 12.56 5.94 -10.64
CA ILE A 110 11.46 6.66 -11.27
C ILE A 110 11.87 6.88 -12.73
N PRO A 111 11.47 5.99 -13.67
CA PRO A 111 11.99 6.00 -15.03
C PRO A 111 11.63 7.26 -15.84
N ASN A 112 10.45 7.84 -15.59
CA ASN A 112 9.97 9.02 -16.31
C ASN A 112 9.00 9.84 -15.44
N ILE A 113 9.42 11.02 -15.02
CA ILE A 113 8.62 11.92 -14.16
C ILE A 113 7.39 12.49 -14.89
N PHE A 114 7.38 12.50 -16.21
CA PHE A 114 6.23 12.98 -17.01
C PHE A 114 5.12 11.93 -17.15
N ASN A 115 5.40 10.66 -16.87
CA ASN A 115 4.39 9.63 -16.92
C ASN A 115 3.70 9.49 -15.54
N PRO A 116 2.40 9.82 -15.42
CA PRO A 116 1.66 9.79 -14.16
C PRO A 116 1.59 8.40 -13.50
N ARG A 117 1.86 7.33 -14.26
CA ARG A 117 1.98 5.99 -13.72
C ARG A 117 2.96 5.91 -12.54
N TYR A 118 4.05 6.67 -12.61
CA TYR A 118 5.10 6.62 -11.59
C TYR A 118 4.81 7.44 -10.34
N SER A 119 3.65 8.12 -10.26
CA SER A 119 3.20 8.79 -9.05
C SER A 119 3.10 7.83 -7.85
N TYR A 120 2.68 6.60 -8.08
CA TYR A 120 2.60 5.59 -7.04
C TYR A 120 3.98 5.11 -6.58
N GLY A 121 4.82 4.62 -7.51
CA GLY A 121 6.17 4.16 -7.19
C GLY A 121 7.02 5.25 -6.55
N GLY A 122 7.00 6.47 -7.12
CA GLY A 122 7.69 7.63 -6.55
C GLY A 122 7.20 8.00 -5.16
N GLY A 123 5.88 7.96 -4.93
CA GLY A 123 5.31 8.19 -3.60
C GLY A 123 5.72 7.11 -2.59
N LYS A 124 5.90 5.86 -3.01
CA LYS A 124 6.39 4.78 -2.15
C LYS A 124 7.89 4.95 -1.85
N ILE A 125 8.70 5.36 -2.81
CA ILE A 125 10.11 5.73 -2.59
C ILE A 125 10.19 6.85 -1.55
N LEU A 126 9.36 7.90 -1.67
CA LEU A 126 9.30 8.97 -0.68
C LEU A 126 8.89 8.45 0.70
N THR A 127 7.92 7.54 0.77
CA THR A 127 7.50 6.90 2.04
C THR A 127 8.68 6.21 2.72
N GLU A 128 9.52 5.50 1.98
CA GLU A 128 10.73 4.85 2.51
C GLU A 128 11.77 5.87 2.99
N LEU A 129 12.07 6.87 2.16
CA LEU A 129 13.01 7.93 2.53
C LEU A 129 12.57 8.64 3.82
N MET A 130 11.29 9.01 3.92
CA MET A 130 10.77 9.65 5.12
C MET A 130 10.79 8.70 6.32
N GLY A 131 10.42 7.43 6.13
CA GLY A 131 10.50 6.41 7.18
C GLY A 131 11.92 6.32 7.74
N VAL A 132 12.90 6.14 6.87
CA VAL A 132 14.31 5.98 7.28
C VAL A 132 14.85 7.25 7.96
N HIS A 133 14.70 8.42 7.33
CA HIS A 133 15.37 9.62 7.81
C HIS A 133 14.66 10.32 8.97
N TYR A 134 13.32 10.30 9.00
CA TYR A 134 12.56 10.77 10.17
C TYR A 134 12.46 9.69 11.25
N GLY A 135 12.25 8.42 10.85
CA GLY A 135 11.91 7.33 11.75
C GLY A 135 13.10 6.83 12.56
N LYS A 136 14.28 6.70 11.95
CA LYS A 136 15.46 6.12 12.59
C LYS A 136 15.81 6.75 13.94
N LYS A 137 15.52 8.04 14.12
CA LYS A 137 15.78 8.76 15.38
C LYS A 137 14.74 8.51 16.46
N TYR A 138 13.48 8.22 16.09
CA TYR A 138 12.34 8.26 17.01
C TYR A 138 11.75 6.90 17.33
N PHE A 139 11.84 5.93 16.38
CA PHE A 139 11.24 4.61 16.54
C PHE A 139 12.25 3.60 17.06
N LYS A 140 11.83 2.79 18.04
CA LYS A 140 12.61 1.62 18.47
C LYS A 140 12.60 0.52 17.42
N LYS A 141 11.47 0.39 16.70
CA LYS A 141 11.28 -0.57 15.63
C LYS A 141 10.67 0.15 14.42
N LEU A 142 11.42 0.19 13.33
CA LEU A 142 10.95 0.67 12.04
C LEU A 142 11.13 -0.46 11.02
N ILE A 143 10.03 -0.94 10.49
CA ILE A 143 10.03 -1.98 9.45
C ILE A 143 9.42 -1.40 8.18
N ILE A 144 10.16 -1.49 7.08
CA ILE A 144 9.68 -1.18 5.74
C ILE A 144 9.56 -2.51 4.99
N PHE A 145 8.41 -2.80 4.42
CA PHE A 145 8.20 -4.01 3.65
C PHE A 145 7.68 -3.69 2.24
N ARG A 146 8.16 -4.43 1.24
CA ARG A 146 7.89 -4.22 -0.19
C ARG A 146 7.13 -5.42 -0.76
N PRO A 147 5.83 -5.57 -0.50
CA PRO A 147 5.08 -6.70 -1.01
C PRO A 147 4.98 -6.65 -2.54
N HIS A 148 5.02 -7.83 -3.16
CA HIS A 148 4.57 -8.02 -4.53
C HIS A 148 3.05 -7.96 -4.61
N ASN A 149 2.46 -8.34 -5.74
CA ASN A 149 1.01 -8.32 -5.92
C ASN A 149 0.34 -9.33 -4.98
N VAL A 150 -0.10 -8.85 -3.82
CA VAL A 150 -0.84 -9.68 -2.86
C VAL A 150 -2.22 -9.98 -3.41
N TYR A 151 -2.60 -11.27 -3.48
CA TYR A 151 -3.90 -11.68 -3.95
C TYR A 151 -4.62 -12.59 -2.94
N GLY A 152 -5.93 -12.68 -3.05
CA GLY A 152 -6.73 -13.53 -2.19
C GLY A 152 -8.22 -13.15 -2.18
N PRO A 153 -9.01 -13.77 -1.29
CA PRO A 153 -10.43 -13.47 -1.13
C PRO A 153 -10.67 -11.99 -0.85
N ASN A 154 -11.74 -11.44 -1.40
CA ASN A 154 -12.13 -10.03 -1.25
C ASN A 154 -11.17 -9.00 -1.87
N MET A 155 -10.25 -9.42 -2.73
CA MET A 155 -9.41 -8.51 -3.52
C MET A 155 -10.29 -7.60 -4.38
N GLY A 156 -9.89 -6.33 -4.52
CA GLY A 156 -10.64 -5.35 -5.32
C GLY A 156 -10.70 -5.73 -6.81
N SER A 157 -11.85 -5.54 -7.44
CA SER A 157 -12.12 -5.89 -8.84
C SER A 157 -11.24 -5.17 -9.87
N GLU A 158 -10.59 -4.09 -9.47
CA GLU A 158 -9.66 -3.30 -10.32
C GLU A 158 -8.28 -3.97 -10.49
N HIS A 159 -8.01 -5.07 -9.79
CA HIS A 159 -6.76 -5.82 -9.90
C HIS A 159 -6.87 -6.95 -10.92
N VAL A 160 -5.75 -7.33 -11.53
CA VAL A 160 -5.71 -8.25 -12.68
C VAL A 160 -6.40 -9.59 -12.44
N ILE A 161 -6.15 -10.23 -11.28
CA ILE A 161 -6.73 -11.57 -10.99
C ILE A 161 -8.27 -11.51 -10.94
N PRO A 162 -8.91 -10.70 -10.06
CA PRO A 162 -10.37 -10.65 -10.03
C PRO A 162 -10.96 -10.04 -11.32
N GLN A 163 -10.27 -9.12 -11.97
CA GLN A 163 -10.69 -8.57 -13.26
C GLN A 163 -10.74 -9.68 -14.34
N PHE A 164 -9.71 -10.51 -14.43
CA PHE A 164 -9.67 -11.61 -15.39
C PHE A 164 -10.74 -12.64 -15.08
N ILE A 165 -10.94 -13.02 -13.82
CA ILE A 165 -12.01 -13.94 -13.42
C ILE A 165 -13.38 -13.39 -13.84
N ASN A 166 -13.67 -12.13 -13.59
CA ASN A 166 -14.96 -11.52 -13.94
C ASN A 166 -15.15 -11.44 -15.46
N ARG A 167 -14.12 -11.04 -16.19
CA ARG A 167 -14.16 -11.00 -17.66
C ARG A 167 -14.31 -12.38 -18.27
N PHE A 168 -13.60 -13.38 -17.74
CA PHE A 168 -13.71 -14.75 -18.20
C PHE A 168 -15.14 -15.31 -18.01
N LYS A 169 -15.73 -15.08 -16.83
CA LYS A 169 -17.13 -15.47 -16.56
C LYS A 169 -18.14 -14.83 -17.52
N SER A 170 -17.85 -13.67 -18.07
CA SER A 170 -18.73 -12.94 -18.99
C SER A 170 -18.49 -13.21 -20.47
N LEU A 171 -17.53 -14.08 -20.82
CA LEU A 171 -17.04 -14.25 -22.21
C LEU A 171 -18.06 -14.83 -23.20
N LYS A 172 -19.05 -15.61 -22.77
CA LYS A 172 -20.11 -16.23 -23.62
C LYS A 172 -19.56 -16.74 -24.97
N GLY A 173 -18.44 -17.49 -24.94
CA GLY A 173 -17.83 -18.08 -26.15
C GLY A 173 -16.99 -17.14 -27.02
N LYS A 174 -16.73 -15.91 -26.61
CA LYS A 174 -15.86 -14.96 -27.33
C LYS A 174 -14.38 -15.13 -26.90
N ASN A 175 -13.45 -14.69 -27.74
CA ASN A 175 -12.02 -14.69 -27.41
C ASN A 175 -11.71 -13.79 -26.20
N PHE A 176 -10.86 -14.27 -25.28
CA PHE A 176 -10.39 -13.48 -24.16
C PHE A 176 -9.25 -12.56 -24.60
N LYS A 177 -9.55 -11.27 -24.76
CA LYS A 177 -8.56 -10.25 -25.14
C LYS A 177 -7.80 -9.79 -23.90
N ILE A 178 -6.47 -9.84 -23.93
CA ILE A 178 -5.59 -9.22 -22.93
C ILE A 178 -4.95 -7.96 -23.51
N GLN A 179 -4.59 -7.03 -22.65
CA GLN A 179 -3.77 -5.87 -23.01
C GLN A 179 -2.30 -6.24 -22.85
N GLY A 180 -1.48 -5.80 -23.78
CA GLY A 180 -0.05 -6.11 -23.80
C GLY A 180 0.30 -7.23 -24.79
N SER A 181 1.54 -7.70 -24.71
CA SER A 181 2.07 -8.73 -25.60
C SER A 181 1.73 -10.16 -25.15
N GLY A 182 1.33 -10.33 -23.88
CA GLY A 182 1.18 -11.64 -23.23
C GLY A 182 2.45 -12.17 -22.59
N ASN A 183 3.57 -11.47 -22.77
CA ASN A 183 4.87 -11.87 -22.22
C ASN A 183 5.20 -11.17 -20.89
N GLU A 184 4.28 -10.35 -20.37
CA GLU A 184 4.47 -9.61 -19.14
C GLU A 184 4.51 -10.55 -17.94
N ILE A 185 5.64 -10.58 -17.23
CA ILE A 185 5.84 -11.37 -16.02
C ILE A 185 5.59 -10.52 -14.79
N ARG A 186 4.89 -11.09 -13.83
CA ARG A 186 4.62 -10.47 -12.51
C ARG A 186 4.70 -11.50 -11.41
N SER A 187 5.28 -11.11 -10.28
CA SER A 187 5.27 -11.94 -9.07
C SER A 187 3.98 -11.70 -8.29
N PHE A 188 3.44 -12.76 -7.73
CA PHE A 188 2.25 -12.73 -6.88
C PHE A 188 2.54 -13.46 -5.56
N ILE A 189 1.92 -12.99 -4.48
CA ILE A 189 1.95 -13.68 -3.19
C ILE A 189 0.52 -13.85 -2.67
N TYR A 190 0.19 -15.06 -2.22
CA TYR A 190 -1.13 -15.32 -1.64
C TYR A 190 -1.24 -14.65 -0.26
N ILE A 191 -2.42 -14.12 0.06
CA ILE A 191 -2.64 -13.34 1.29
C ILE A 191 -2.27 -14.12 2.56
N LYS A 192 -2.51 -15.42 2.63
CA LYS A 192 -2.14 -16.21 3.81
C LYS A 192 -0.61 -16.30 3.98
N ASP A 193 0.12 -16.47 2.89
CA ASP A 193 1.59 -16.53 2.92
C ASP A 193 2.17 -15.17 3.30
N PHE A 194 1.60 -14.09 2.73
CA PHE A 194 1.94 -12.72 3.13
C PHE A 194 1.70 -12.50 4.63
N LEU A 195 0.55 -12.93 5.17
CA LEU A 195 0.24 -12.76 6.60
C LEU A 195 1.16 -13.61 7.47
N SER A 196 1.52 -14.82 7.05
CA SER A 196 2.49 -15.67 7.76
C SER A 196 3.85 -14.98 7.86
N ALA A 197 4.37 -14.46 6.74
CA ALA A 197 5.61 -13.69 6.70
C ALA A 197 5.50 -12.40 7.53
N PHE A 198 4.37 -11.70 7.45
CA PHE A 198 4.16 -10.46 8.19
C PHE A 198 4.12 -10.68 9.70
N ASN A 199 3.56 -11.79 10.17
CA ASN A 199 3.57 -12.16 11.59
C ASN A 199 4.97 -12.38 12.16
N LEU A 200 5.96 -12.74 11.32
CA LEU A 200 7.34 -12.91 11.76
C LEU A 200 8.05 -11.58 12.03
N ILE A 201 7.54 -10.49 11.50
CA ILE A 201 8.12 -9.16 11.67
C ILE A 201 7.38 -8.29 12.70
N LEU A 202 6.20 -8.74 13.16
CA LEU A 202 5.47 -8.13 14.27
C LEU A 202 6.06 -8.58 15.60
#